data_dc858d9f2f79a1cd61d041682bb6e0fd
#
_entry.id   dc858d9f2f79a1cd61d041682bb6e0fd
#
_cell.length_a   1.000
_cell.length_b   1.000
_cell.length_c   1.000
_cell.angle_alpha   90.00
_cell.angle_beta   90.00
_cell.angle_gamma   90.00
#
_symmetry.space_group_name_H-M   'P 1'
#
loop_
_entity.id
_entity.type
_entity.pdbx_description
1 polymer ?
#
loop_
_entity_poly.entity_id
_entity_poly.type
_entity_poly.pdbx_seq_one_letter_code
_entity_poly.pdbx_strand_id
1 'polypeptide(L)'
;MWEVAKILVVDDQLGVRRLLFETFREEQHEVEMAADGEEAILLLKAFKPDLILMDMKMPGMSGIETLGQIRALDHQVGVIMMTAYGDAQNMEQAKDLGILHYLGKPFDLFELRERVREILTKA
;
A
#
# COMPACT_ATOMS: atom_id res chain seq x y z
N MET A 1 -9.04 20.33 2.23
CA MET A 1 -9.80 19.08 2.32
C MET A 1 -9.26 18.08 1.30
N TRP A 2 -9.04 16.85 1.71
CA TRP A 2 -8.56 15.80 0.81
C TRP A 2 -9.75 15.07 0.19
N GLU A 3 -9.48 14.44 -0.94
CA GLU A 3 -10.51 13.68 -1.63
C GLU A 3 -10.69 12.29 -1.00
N VAL A 4 -11.90 11.79 -1.07
CA VAL A 4 -12.20 10.40 -0.71
C VAL A 4 -11.67 9.51 -1.82
N ALA A 5 -10.99 8.44 -1.44
CA ALA A 5 -10.34 7.54 -2.38
C ALA A 5 -10.61 6.08 -2.02
N LYS A 6 -10.26 5.20 -2.93
CA LYS A 6 -10.27 3.76 -2.70
C LYS A 6 -8.87 3.33 -2.32
N ILE A 7 -8.72 2.77 -1.12
CA ILE A 7 -7.43 2.36 -0.58
C ILE A 7 -7.42 0.85 -0.35
N LEU A 8 -6.39 0.19 -0.88
CA LEU A 8 -6.19 -1.23 -0.64
C LEU A 8 -5.04 -1.41 0.35
N VAL A 9 -5.28 -2.11 1.44
CA VAL A 9 -4.27 -2.40 2.45
C VAL A 9 -3.81 -3.84 2.29
N VAL A 10 -2.51 -4.05 2.08
CA VAL A 10 -1.94 -5.38 1.87
C VAL A 10 -0.88 -5.64 2.93
N ASP A 11 -1.18 -6.52 3.87
CA ASP A 11 -0.26 -6.86 4.95
C ASP A 11 -0.67 -8.22 5.52
N ASP A 12 0.31 -9.09 5.74
CA ASP A 12 0.02 -10.42 6.27
C ASP A 12 -0.25 -10.43 7.77
N GLN A 13 0.09 -9.35 8.46
CA GLN A 13 -0.16 -9.23 9.90
C GLN A 13 -1.55 -8.66 10.13
N LEU A 14 -2.41 -9.47 10.76
CA LEU A 14 -3.81 -9.08 10.96
C LEU A 14 -3.96 -7.77 11.73
N GLY A 15 -3.15 -7.58 12.76
CA GLY A 15 -3.23 -6.36 13.58
C GLY A 15 -2.92 -5.10 12.78
N VAL A 16 -1.87 -5.14 11.96
CA VAL A 16 -1.49 -4.01 11.11
C VAL A 16 -2.58 -3.77 10.07
N ARG A 17 -3.03 -4.84 9.43
CA ARG A 17 -4.05 -4.74 8.38
C ARG A 17 -5.32 -4.09 8.92
N ARG A 18 -5.77 -4.53 10.09
CA ARG A 18 -6.97 -3.96 10.71
C ARG A 18 -6.79 -2.53 11.15
N LEU A 19 -5.62 -2.21 11.71
CA LEU A 19 -5.33 -0.85 12.14
C LEU A 19 -5.45 0.12 10.97
N LEU A 20 -4.84 -0.23 9.86
CA LEU A 20 -4.87 0.64 8.68
C LEU A 20 -6.27 0.71 8.07
N PHE A 21 -6.96 -0.41 8.03
CA PHE A 21 -8.34 -0.46 7.54
C PHE A 21 -9.22 0.52 8.35
N GLU A 22 -9.18 0.42 9.67
CA GLU A 22 -10.00 1.28 10.53
C GLU A 22 -9.61 2.75 10.40
N THR A 23 -8.30 3.00 10.36
CA THR A 23 -7.78 4.36 10.29
C THR A 23 -8.32 5.11 9.06
N PHE A 24 -8.24 4.47 7.90
CA PHE A 24 -8.64 5.16 6.68
C PHE A 24 -10.14 5.12 6.42
N ARG A 25 -10.84 4.16 6.97
CA ARG A 25 -12.30 4.20 6.96
C ARG A 25 -12.83 5.36 7.79
N GLU A 26 -12.19 5.66 8.92
CA GLU A 26 -12.58 6.81 9.73
C GLU A 26 -12.41 8.12 8.97
N GLU A 27 -11.49 8.16 8.02
CA GLU A 27 -11.27 9.34 7.18
C GLU A 27 -12.16 9.33 5.95
N GLN A 28 -13.18 8.49 5.92
CA GLN A 28 -14.22 8.44 4.90
C GLN A 28 -13.78 7.77 3.59
N HIS A 29 -12.62 7.11 3.56
CA HIS A 29 -12.19 6.39 2.36
C HIS A 29 -12.89 5.03 2.27
N GLU A 30 -13.04 4.52 1.06
CA GLU A 30 -13.39 3.12 0.84
C GLU A 30 -12.12 2.30 1.00
N VAL A 31 -12.13 1.29 1.86
CA VAL A 31 -10.92 0.50 2.14
C VAL A 31 -11.23 -0.98 1.99
N GLU A 32 -10.34 -1.69 1.30
CA GLU A 32 -10.36 -3.15 1.24
C GLU A 32 -9.04 -3.67 1.77
N MET A 33 -9.04 -4.93 2.19
CA MET A 33 -7.86 -5.57 2.79
C MET A 33 -7.48 -6.82 2.02
N ALA A 34 -6.17 -7.04 1.89
CA ALA A 34 -5.63 -8.27 1.35
C ALA A 34 -4.55 -8.77 2.30
N ALA A 35 -4.50 -10.07 2.53
CA ALA A 35 -3.53 -10.69 3.43
C ALA A 35 -2.24 -11.10 2.73
N ASP A 36 -2.24 -11.13 1.40
CA ASP A 36 -1.08 -11.55 0.62
C ASP A 36 -1.13 -10.96 -0.79
N GLY A 37 -0.08 -11.23 -1.56
CA GLY A 37 0.04 -10.66 -2.90
C GLY A 37 -1.00 -11.18 -3.89
N GLU A 38 -1.34 -12.45 -3.81
CA GLU A 38 -2.35 -13.00 -4.72
C GLU A 38 -3.70 -12.36 -4.53
N GLU A 39 -4.10 -12.19 -3.27
CA GLU A 39 -5.36 -11.53 -2.95
C GLU A 39 -5.32 -10.08 -3.38
N ALA A 40 -4.17 -9.41 -3.24
CA ALA A 40 -4.00 -8.04 -3.68
C ALA A 40 -4.22 -7.90 -5.19
N ILE A 41 -3.71 -8.83 -5.97
CA ILE A 41 -3.89 -8.80 -7.43
C ILE A 41 -5.36 -8.97 -7.79
N LEU A 42 -6.05 -9.87 -7.12
CA LEU A 42 -7.49 -10.05 -7.35
C LEU A 42 -8.27 -8.78 -7.04
N LEU A 43 -7.95 -8.14 -5.92
CA LEU A 43 -8.63 -6.92 -5.52
C LEU A 43 -8.24 -5.72 -6.38
N LEU A 44 -7.04 -5.71 -6.95
CA LEU A 44 -6.65 -4.67 -7.89
C LEU A 44 -7.66 -4.63 -9.05
N LYS A 45 -8.03 -5.79 -9.56
CA LYS A 45 -8.96 -5.88 -10.69
C LYS A 45 -10.40 -5.58 -10.29
N ALA A 46 -10.83 -6.09 -9.15
CA ALA A 46 -12.22 -5.99 -8.72
C ALA A 46 -12.54 -4.65 -8.06
N PHE A 47 -11.64 -4.17 -7.24
CA PHE A 47 -11.85 -2.95 -6.44
C PHE A 47 -11.36 -1.69 -7.14
N LYS A 48 -10.32 -1.81 -7.96
CA LYS A 48 -9.69 -0.69 -8.67
C LYS A 48 -9.27 0.43 -7.72
N PRO A 49 -8.34 0.14 -6.81
CA PRO A 49 -7.92 1.14 -5.82
C PRO A 49 -7.19 2.32 -6.46
N ASP A 50 -7.26 3.45 -5.79
CA ASP A 50 -6.48 4.64 -6.16
C ASP A 50 -5.11 4.61 -5.51
N LEU A 51 -5.01 3.96 -4.35
CA LEU A 51 -3.79 3.90 -3.56
C LEU A 51 -3.69 2.54 -2.89
N ILE A 52 -2.48 1.99 -2.89
CA ILE A 52 -2.20 0.72 -2.22
C ILE A 52 -1.15 0.95 -1.14
N LEU A 53 -1.45 0.47 0.08
CA LEU A 53 -0.49 0.45 1.19
C LEU A 53 -0.06 -0.99 1.33
N MET A 54 1.22 -1.29 1.05
CA MET A 54 1.65 -2.67 0.93
C MET A 54 2.92 -2.96 1.71
N ASP A 55 2.89 -4.06 2.46
CA ASP A 55 4.06 -4.58 3.17
C ASP A 55 5.03 -5.17 2.15
N MET A 56 6.31 -4.94 2.36
CA MET A 56 7.33 -5.48 1.47
C MET A 56 7.56 -6.97 1.67
N LYS A 57 7.47 -7.46 2.90
CA LYS A 57 7.68 -8.88 3.20
C LYS A 57 6.39 -9.58 3.55
N MET A 58 6.02 -10.54 2.72
CA MET A 58 4.82 -11.34 2.92
C MET A 58 5.15 -12.78 2.53
N PRO A 59 4.50 -13.77 3.15
CA PRO A 59 4.69 -15.16 2.74
C PRO A 59 4.17 -15.38 1.32
N GLY A 60 4.82 -16.29 0.62
CA GLY A 60 4.49 -16.55 -0.80
C GLY A 60 5.09 -15.46 -1.67
N MET A 61 4.23 -14.74 -2.38
CA MET A 61 4.68 -13.63 -3.23
C MET A 61 5.08 -12.44 -2.37
N SER A 62 6.31 -11.96 -2.52
CA SER A 62 6.78 -10.80 -1.76
C SER A 62 6.12 -9.51 -2.22
N GLY A 63 6.28 -8.44 -1.45
CA GLY A 63 5.77 -7.12 -1.86
C GLY A 63 6.36 -6.66 -3.18
N ILE A 64 7.65 -6.90 -3.41
CA ILE A 64 8.30 -6.52 -4.66
C ILE A 64 7.73 -7.30 -5.84
N GLU A 65 7.56 -8.62 -5.70
CA GLU A 65 6.97 -9.43 -6.75
C GLU A 65 5.53 -8.99 -7.03
N THR A 66 4.79 -8.72 -5.99
CA THR A 66 3.41 -8.24 -6.10
C THR A 66 3.39 -6.89 -6.83
N LEU A 67 4.28 -5.98 -6.46
CA LEU A 67 4.37 -4.66 -7.10
C LEU A 67 4.68 -4.79 -8.58
N GLY A 68 5.58 -5.71 -8.94
CA GLY A 68 5.89 -5.96 -10.34
C GLY A 68 4.67 -6.38 -11.14
N GLN A 69 3.86 -7.27 -10.59
CA GLN A 69 2.64 -7.71 -11.24
C GLN A 69 1.58 -6.61 -11.29
N ILE A 70 1.50 -5.80 -10.24
CA ILE A 70 0.59 -4.65 -10.23
C ILE A 70 0.95 -3.69 -11.36
N ARG A 71 2.24 -3.40 -11.52
CA ARG A 71 2.67 -2.47 -12.58
C ARG A 71 2.43 -3.01 -13.98
N ALA A 72 2.46 -4.33 -14.14
CA ALA A 72 2.12 -4.93 -15.43
C ALA A 72 0.63 -4.76 -15.76
N LEU A 73 -0.21 -4.68 -14.74
CA LEU A 73 -1.66 -4.53 -14.91
C LEU A 73 -2.11 -3.07 -14.85
N ASP A 74 -1.44 -2.26 -14.04
CA ASP A 74 -1.80 -0.85 -13.85
C ASP A 74 -0.53 -0.07 -13.51
N HIS A 75 -0.05 0.73 -14.46
CA HIS A 75 1.15 1.54 -14.26
C HIS A 75 0.91 2.78 -13.40
N GLN A 76 -0.35 3.12 -13.17
CA GLN A 76 -0.73 4.41 -12.60
C GLN A 76 -1.10 4.39 -11.13
N VAL A 77 -1.51 3.23 -10.61
CA VAL A 77 -2.00 3.19 -9.23
C VAL A 77 -0.90 3.61 -8.25
N GLY A 78 -1.24 4.45 -7.29
CA GLY A 78 -0.28 4.90 -6.28
C GLY A 78 0.04 3.76 -5.31
N VAL A 79 1.32 3.64 -4.94
CA VAL A 79 1.75 2.60 -3.99
C VAL A 79 2.66 3.22 -2.94
N ILE A 80 2.35 2.97 -1.68
CA ILE A 80 3.24 3.26 -0.56
C ILE A 80 3.70 1.90 -0.01
N MET A 81 5.01 1.71 0.06
CA MET A 81 5.57 0.48 0.60
C MET A 81 5.90 0.64 2.07
N MET A 82 5.63 -0.40 2.86
CA MET A 82 6.02 -0.46 4.26
C MET A 82 7.16 -1.49 4.36
N THR A 83 8.30 -1.05 4.87
CA THR A 83 9.52 -1.85 4.84
C THR A 83 10.03 -2.15 6.23
N ALA A 84 10.54 -3.37 6.44
CA ALA A 84 11.25 -3.71 7.67
C ALA A 84 12.72 -3.32 7.52
N TYR A 85 13.40 -3.26 8.66
CA TYR A 85 14.83 -3.03 8.68
C TYR A 85 15.56 -4.11 7.85
N GLY A 86 16.46 -3.68 6.99
CA GLY A 86 17.22 -4.62 6.19
C GLY A 86 16.75 -4.83 4.77
N ASP A 87 15.70 -4.13 4.35
CA ASP A 87 15.14 -4.30 3.00
C ASP A 87 15.73 -3.33 1.98
N ALA A 88 16.94 -2.82 2.25
CA ALA A 88 17.56 -1.79 1.39
C ALA A 88 17.72 -2.23 -0.07
N GLN A 89 18.03 -3.49 -0.31
CA GLN A 89 18.21 -3.99 -1.67
C GLN A 89 16.91 -3.92 -2.47
N ASN A 90 15.79 -4.21 -1.82
CA ASN A 90 14.50 -4.19 -2.49
C ASN A 90 13.98 -2.79 -2.73
N MET A 91 14.52 -1.81 -2.02
CA MET A 91 14.09 -0.41 -2.18
C MET A 91 14.44 0.15 -3.56
N GLU A 92 15.59 -0.24 -4.12
CA GLU A 92 15.95 0.21 -5.46
C GLU A 92 14.94 -0.29 -6.49
N GLN A 93 14.56 -1.57 -6.37
CA GLN A 93 13.57 -2.14 -7.27
C GLN A 93 12.21 -1.47 -7.10
N ALA A 94 11.83 -1.19 -5.85
CA ALA A 94 10.55 -0.52 -5.59
C ALA A 94 10.52 0.86 -6.20
N LYS A 95 11.62 1.62 -6.07
CA LYS A 95 11.72 2.95 -6.67
C LYS A 95 11.61 2.89 -8.19
N ASP A 96 12.25 1.90 -8.79
CA ASP A 96 12.19 1.71 -10.25
C ASP A 96 10.78 1.39 -10.70
N LEU A 97 9.98 0.77 -9.84
CA LEU A 97 8.59 0.45 -10.12
C LEU A 97 7.64 1.59 -9.73
N GLY A 98 8.19 2.72 -9.34
CA GLY A 98 7.43 3.95 -9.20
C GLY A 98 6.58 4.08 -7.95
N ILE A 99 7.09 3.64 -6.80
CA ILE A 99 6.35 3.86 -5.56
C ILE A 99 6.35 5.35 -5.20
N LEU A 100 5.29 5.80 -4.56
CA LEU A 100 5.15 7.20 -4.16
C LEU A 100 5.94 7.51 -2.91
N HIS A 101 6.02 6.56 -1.99
CA HIS A 101 6.68 6.76 -0.72
C HIS A 101 6.93 5.41 -0.07
N TYR A 102 7.84 5.39 0.91
CA TYR A 102 8.05 4.18 1.72
C TYR A 102 8.20 4.59 3.19
N LEU A 103 7.77 3.70 4.08
CA LEU A 103 7.86 3.90 5.52
C LEU A 103 8.51 2.69 6.15
N GLY A 104 9.43 2.93 7.09
CA GLY A 104 10.04 1.85 7.86
C GLY A 104 9.08 1.33 8.94
N LYS A 105 9.11 0.03 9.18
CA LYS A 105 8.37 -0.56 10.30
C LYS A 105 9.26 -0.65 11.52
N PRO A 106 8.78 -0.32 12.70
CA PRO A 106 7.43 0.16 12.99
C PRO A 106 7.22 1.58 12.47
N PHE A 107 6.11 1.82 11.80
CA PHE A 107 5.84 3.14 11.25
C PHE A 107 5.03 3.98 12.22
N ASP A 108 5.13 5.30 12.03
CA ASP A 108 4.32 6.27 12.77
C ASP A 108 3.00 6.45 12.02
N LEU A 109 1.90 6.11 12.68
CA LEU A 109 0.58 6.20 12.06
C LEU A 109 0.24 7.64 11.64
N PHE A 110 0.65 8.62 12.45
CA PHE A 110 0.44 10.02 12.11
C PHE A 110 1.17 10.38 10.82
N GLU A 111 2.42 9.95 10.68
CA GLU A 111 3.21 10.20 9.47
C GLU A 111 2.54 9.57 8.25
N LEU A 112 2.07 8.32 8.38
CA LEU A 112 1.40 7.65 7.28
C LEU A 112 0.13 8.40 6.86
N ARG A 113 -0.67 8.82 7.82
CA ARG A 113 -1.88 9.57 7.53
C ARG A 113 -1.58 10.88 6.81
N GLU A 114 -0.51 11.58 7.23
CA GLU A 114 -0.11 12.81 6.59
C GLU A 114 0.34 12.58 5.15
N ARG A 115 1.09 11.51 4.90
CA ARG A 115 1.52 11.18 3.54
C ARG A 115 0.34 10.87 2.64
N VAL A 116 -0.62 10.11 3.14
CA VAL A 116 -1.81 9.78 2.36
C VAL A 116 -2.59 11.06 2.03
N ARG A 117 -2.75 11.95 3.01
CA ARG A 117 -3.43 13.23 2.77
C ARG A 117 -2.74 14.06 1.71
N GLU A 118 -1.41 14.15 1.76
CA GLU A 118 -0.64 14.89 0.75
C GLU A 118 -0.86 14.33 -0.64
N ILE A 119 -0.82 13.01 -0.77
CA ILE A 119 -1.02 12.33 -2.06
C ILE A 119 -2.42 12.63 -2.61
N LEU A 120 -3.43 12.54 -1.76
CA LEU A 120 -4.81 12.68 -2.20
C LEU A 120 -5.26 14.13 -2.41
N THR A 121 -4.50 15.09 -1.90
CA THR A 121 -4.82 16.51 -2.13
C THR A 121 -4.13 17.09 -3.35
N LYS A 122 -3.14 16.39 -3.89
CA LYS A 122 -2.49 16.80 -5.13
C LYS A 122 -3.29 16.25 -6.30
N ALA A 123 -4.18 17.03 -6.78
CA ALA A 123 -5.02 16.60 -7.91
C ALA A 123 -4.34 16.88 -9.23
#